data_1d6c92cecc420a18c148f8c370906c34
#
_entry.id   1d6c92cecc420a18c148f8c370906c34
#
_cell.length_a   1.000
_cell.length_b   1.000
_cell.length_c   1.000
_cell.angle_alpha   90.00
_cell.angle_beta   90.00
_cell.angle_gamma   90.00
#
_symmetry.space_group_name_H-M   'P 1'
#
loop_
_entity.id
_entity.type
_entity.pdbx_description
1 polymer ?
#
loop_
_entity_poly.entity_id
_entity_poly.type
_entity_poly.pdbx_seq_one_letter_code
_entity_poly.pdbx_strand_id
1 'polypeptide(L)'
;MATPRPGAPGALRTAVLGGTGWLGRHVCELAARRGHHVLAVARRPRPHVAPHQFAELDLARASPESIGRLLREHRVDVVVNATDAANATDGWARTDEDLADLNLGLVRRLLAALGTVEKRVRLVHIGTMHEYGEVPAGTVMDEALHPRPVTPYTRSKLAGSQAVLAATRTGAADGLVLRVANVSGPHPSPESFPGKLVALLREAVATGDRMPVTLGDARRDFVDVRDVAEAVLKAVESTATGQAVNIGSGTAVDMPTLVRLFVTAAGYPAEILDERAQEVRSLGGAWTRADIQRAAHLLGWRPRTTLAESLRDMWWTDRAEHRPVVGR
;
A
#
# COMPACT_ATOMS: atom_id res chain seq x y z
N MET A 1 -7.09 -32.52 7.77
CA MET A 1 -7.14 -32.03 6.40
C MET A 1 -8.55 -31.51 6.17
N ALA A 2 -8.71 -30.19 6.09
CA ALA A 2 -10.02 -29.57 5.80
C ALA A 2 -10.27 -29.66 4.29
N THR A 3 -11.39 -30.21 3.87
CA THR A 3 -11.84 -30.26 2.48
C THR A 3 -12.04 -28.84 1.94
N PRO A 4 -11.54 -28.49 0.73
CA PRO A 4 -11.76 -27.18 0.15
C PRO A 4 -13.26 -26.96 -0.11
N ARG A 5 -13.76 -25.78 0.26
CA ARG A 5 -15.13 -25.36 -0.05
C ARG A 5 -15.30 -25.27 -1.57
N PRO A 6 -16.42 -25.74 -2.16
CA PRO A 6 -16.69 -25.60 -3.59
C PRO A 6 -16.86 -24.13 -3.93
N GLY A 7 -16.01 -23.63 -4.86
CA GLY A 7 -16.01 -22.25 -5.34
C GLY A 7 -14.80 -21.41 -4.97
N ALA A 8 -13.82 -21.92 -4.20
CA ALA A 8 -12.54 -21.25 -4.04
C ALA A 8 -11.72 -21.36 -5.34
N PRO A 9 -11.15 -20.26 -5.88
CA PRO A 9 -10.20 -20.38 -6.98
C PRO A 9 -9.05 -21.29 -6.54
N GLY A 10 -8.58 -22.16 -7.43
CA GLY A 10 -7.43 -23.03 -7.15
C GLY A 10 -6.22 -22.19 -6.72
N ALA A 11 -5.23 -22.84 -6.08
CA ALA A 11 -4.01 -22.18 -5.63
C ALA A 11 -3.34 -21.42 -6.79
N LEU A 12 -3.26 -20.09 -6.71
CA LEU A 12 -2.64 -19.23 -7.72
C LEU A 12 -1.15 -19.01 -7.40
N ARG A 13 -0.34 -18.88 -8.45
CA ARG A 13 1.07 -18.46 -8.34
C ARG A 13 1.12 -16.94 -8.42
N THR A 14 1.28 -16.28 -7.29
CA THR A 14 1.20 -14.83 -7.14
C THR A 14 2.60 -14.23 -6.96
N ALA A 15 3.05 -13.42 -7.91
CA ALA A 15 4.26 -12.61 -7.77
C ALA A 15 3.91 -11.26 -7.15
N VAL A 16 4.55 -10.92 -6.03
CA VAL A 16 4.37 -9.64 -5.33
C VAL A 16 5.61 -8.78 -5.56
N LEU A 17 5.51 -7.82 -6.48
CA LEU A 17 6.55 -6.83 -6.73
C LEU A 17 6.56 -5.83 -5.56
N GLY A 18 7.71 -5.64 -4.93
CA GLY A 18 7.80 -4.93 -3.66
C GLY A 18 7.41 -5.81 -2.46
N GLY A 19 7.54 -7.13 -2.55
CA GLY A 19 7.16 -8.10 -1.52
C GLY A 19 7.84 -7.91 -0.16
N THR A 20 8.96 -7.19 -0.10
CA THR A 20 9.66 -6.83 1.15
C THR A 20 9.22 -5.49 1.74
N GLY A 21 8.36 -4.73 1.04
CA GLY A 21 7.79 -3.47 1.52
C GLY A 21 6.65 -3.68 2.52
N TRP A 22 6.16 -2.57 3.09
CA TRP A 22 5.13 -2.60 4.12
C TRP A 22 3.86 -3.35 3.65
N LEU A 23 3.19 -2.88 2.59
CA LEU A 23 2.01 -3.57 2.06
C LEU A 23 2.38 -4.95 1.49
N GLY A 24 3.50 -5.06 0.76
CA GLY A 24 3.95 -6.30 0.13
C GLY A 24 4.11 -7.45 1.13
N ARG A 25 4.65 -7.18 2.33
CA ARG A 25 4.74 -8.13 3.44
C ARG A 25 3.37 -8.73 3.76
N HIS A 26 2.38 -7.89 4.05
CA HIS A 26 1.04 -8.34 4.44
C HIS A 26 0.32 -9.10 3.32
N VAL A 27 0.54 -8.67 2.06
CA VAL A 27 0.02 -9.40 0.89
C VAL A 27 0.64 -10.79 0.78
N CYS A 28 1.97 -10.91 0.91
CA CYS A 28 2.66 -12.20 0.88
C CYS A 28 2.16 -13.14 1.99
N GLU A 29 2.10 -12.65 3.22
CA GLU A 29 1.64 -13.42 4.37
C GLU A 29 0.18 -13.89 4.22
N LEU A 30 -0.71 -13.00 3.78
CA LEU A 30 -2.11 -13.33 3.60
C LEU A 30 -2.33 -14.29 2.43
N ALA A 31 -1.66 -14.09 1.30
CA ALA A 31 -1.72 -14.97 0.14
C ALA A 31 -1.30 -16.40 0.49
N ALA A 32 -0.18 -16.55 1.22
CA ALA A 32 0.27 -17.86 1.69
C ALA A 32 -0.71 -18.52 2.65
N ARG A 33 -1.30 -17.76 3.60
CA ARG A 33 -2.34 -18.28 4.50
C ARG A 33 -3.58 -18.77 3.76
N ARG A 34 -3.87 -18.22 2.57
CA ARG A 34 -4.98 -18.68 1.70
C ARG A 34 -4.60 -19.82 0.78
N GLY A 35 -3.37 -20.32 0.87
CA GLY A 35 -2.89 -21.45 0.07
C GLY A 35 -2.37 -21.08 -1.32
N HIS A 36 -2.15 -19.79 -1.61
CA HIS A 36 -1.48 -19.38 -2.83
C HIS A 36 0.02 -19.64 -2.75
N HIS A 37 0.65 -19.88 -3.93
CA HIS A 37 2.10 -19.92 -4.05
C HIS A 37 2.62 -18.50 -4.20
N VAL A 38 3.44 -18.04 -3.26
CA VAL A 38 3.92 -16.66 -3.21
C VAL A 38 5.36 -16.58 -3.70
N LEU A 39 5.60 -15.68 -4.68
CA LEU A 39 6.91 -15.22 -5.10
C LEU A 39 7.08 -13.76 -4.67
N ALA A 40 7.85 -13.52 -3.62
CA ALA A 40 8.22 -12.15 -3.24
C ALA A 40 9.35 -11.66 -4.15
N VAL A 41 9.16 -10.50 -4.78
CA VAL A 41 10.15 -9.90 -5.70
C VAL A 41 10.61 -8.56 -5.15
N ALA A 42 11.92 -8.43 -4.89
CA ALA A 42 12.52 -7.20 -4.39
C ALA A 42 14.05 -7.22 -4.59
N ARG A 43 14.72 -6.09 -4.31
CA ARG A 43 16.18 -5.96 -4.44
C ARG A 43 16.98 -6.80 -3.44
N ARG A 44 16.43 -7.04 -2.26
CA ARG A 44 17.08 -7.80 -1.17
C ARG A 44 16.03 -8.55 -0.36
N PRO A 45 16.33 -9.75 0.14
CA PRO A 45 15.43 -10.45 1.04
C PRO A 45 15.34 -9.73 2.40
N ARG A 46 14.26 -10.03 3.10
CA ARG A 46 14.00 -9.62 4.49
C ARG A 46 13.51 -10.83 5.28
N PRO A 47 13.68 -10.90 6.61
CA PRO A 47 13.30 -12.07 7.40
C PRO A 47 11.85 -12.54 7.19
N HIS A 48 10.91 -11.60 7.07
CA HIS A 48 9.49 -11.90 6.89
C HIS A 48 9.13 -12.56 5.54
N VAL A 49 10.00 -12.50 4.54
CA VAL A 49 9.78 -13.23 3.26
C VAL A 49 10.44 -14.60 3.23
N ALA A 50 11.19 -14.98 4.25
CA ALA A 50 11.86 -16.29 4.32
C ALA A 50 10.92 -17.50 4.14
N PRO A 51 9.64 -17.47 4.57
CA PRO A 51 8.69 -18.56 4.30
C PRO A 51 8.21 -18.67 2.85
N HIS A 52 8.52 -17.68 2.00
CA HIS A 52 8.06 -17.58 0.62
C HIS A 52 9.19 -17.82 -0.37
N GLN A 53 8.84 -18.12 -1.63
CA GLN A 53 9.84 -18.04 -2.70
C GLN A 53 10.27 -16.57 -2.86
N PHE A 54 11.55 -16.35 -3.08
CA PHE A 54 12.11 -15.02 -3.27
C PHE A 54 12.89 -14.94 -4.59
N ALA A 55 12.63 -13.87 -5.33
CA ALA A 55 13.43 -13.51 -6.50
C ALA A 55 14.06 -12.13 -6.31
N GLU A 56 15.39 -12.07 -6.40
CA GLU A 56 16.11 -10.81 -6.38
C GLU A 56 16.00 -10.13 -7.74
N LEU A 57 15.39 -8.96 -7.78
CA LEU A 57 15.26 -8.15 -8.98
C LEU A 57 15.20 -6.65 -8.60
N ASP A 58 16.10 -5.86 -9.20
CA ASP A 58 15.99 -4.40 -9.10
C ASP A 58 14.93 -3.91 -10.11
N LEU A 59 13.72 -3.74 -9.65
CA LEU A 59 12.56 -3.33 -10.45
C LEU A 59 12.73 -1.93 -11.07
N ALA A 60 13.58 -1.07 -10.51
CA ALA A 60 13.88 0.23 -11.11
C ALA A 60 14.68 0.08 -12.42
N ARG A 61 15.49 -0.98 -12.54
CA ARG A 61 16.40 -1.21 -13.68
C ARG A 61 16.03 -2.43 -14.52
N ALA A 62 15.07 -3.25 -14.04
CA ALA A 62 14.68 -4.47 -14.73
C ALA A 62 14.14 -4.20 -16.13
N SER A 63 14.65 -4.92 -17.13
CA SER A 63 14.12 -4.85 -18.49
C SER A 63 12.84 -5.68 -18.63
N PRO A 64 11.99 -5.41 -19.65
CA PRO A 64 10.83 -6.24 -19.94
C PRO A 64 11.16 -7.72 -20.09
N GLU A 65 12.31 -8.04 -20.70
CA GLU A 65 12.78 -9.42 -20.94
C GLU A 65 13.10 -10.12 -19.61
N SER A 66 13.77 -9.41 -18.67
CA SER A 66 14.10 -9.98 -17.35
C SER A 66 12.84 -10.21 -16.51
N ILE A 67 11.89 -9.28 -16.54
CA ILE A 67 10.58 -9.45 -15.89
C ILE A 67 9.82 -10.61 -16.54
N GLY A 68 9.72 -10.66 -17.87
CA GLY A 68 9.04 -11.72 -18.60
C GLY A 68 9.62 -13.11 -18.35
N ARG A 69 10.96 -13.21 -18.25
CA ARG A 69 11.66 -14.44 -17.88
C ARG A 69 11.25 -14.91 -16.48
N LEU A 70 11.31 -14.03 -15.50
CA LEU A 70 10.89 -14.32 -14.11
C LEU A 70 9.45 -14.84 -14.08
N LEU A 71 8.52 -14.19 -14.79
CA LEU A 71 7.11 -14.60 -14.83
C LEU A 71 6.95 -16.01 -15.42
N ARG A 72 7.68 -16.34 -16.46
CA ARG A 72 7.64 -17.69 -17.10
C ARG A 72 8.27 -18.75 -16.21
N GLU A 73 9.47 -18.53 -15.68
CA GLU A 73 10.21 -19.48 -14.84
C GLU A 73 9.39 -19.89 -13.61
N HIS A 74 8.71 -18.92 -12.99
CA HIS A 74 7.87 -19.16 -11.83
C HIS A 74 6.40 -19.48 -12.18
N ARG A 75 6.05 -19.56 -13.49
CA ARG A 75 4.69 -19.86 -13.97
C ARG A 75 3.63 -18.96 -13.30
N VAL A 76 3.90 -17.67 -13.21
CA VAL A 76 3.06 -16.70 -12.50
C VAL A 76 1.67 -16.60 -13.12
N ASP A 77 0.63 -16.63 -12.27
CA ASP A 77 -0.76 -16.45 -12.65
C ASP A 77 -1.19 -14.99 -12.46
N VAL A 78 -0.70 -14.36 -11.40
CA VAL A 78 -1.07 -13.01 -11.00
C VAL A 78 0.15 -12.24 -10.55
N VAL A 79 0.27 -11.01 -11.00
CA VAL A 79 1.23 -10.02 -10.49
C VAL A 79 0.51 -9.00 -9.63
N VAL A 80 0.96 -8.81 -8.40
CA VAL A 80 0.59 -7.68 -7.55
C VAL A 80 1.74 -6.67 -7.60
N ASN A 81 1.49 -5.50 -8.19
CA ASN A 81 2.46 -4.41 -8.18
C ASN A 81 2.24 -3.52 -6.96
N ALA A 82 2.90 -3.86 -5.86
CA ALA A 82 2.91 -3.12 -4.59
C ALA A 82 4.16 -2.24 -4.43
N THR A 83 4.85 -1.91 -5.52
CA THR A 83 5.97 -0.98 -5.48
C THR A 83 5.49 0.46 -5.28
N ASP A 84 6.22 1.22 -4.49
CA ASP A 84 5.96 2.64 -4.28
C ASP A 84 7.27 3.42 -4.19
N ALA A 85 7.33 4.57 -4.86
CA ALA A 85 8.45 5.49 -4.77
C ALA A 85 8.34 6.42 -3.55
N ALA A 86 7.16 6.61 -2.96
CA ALA A 86 6.94 7.50 -1.82
C ALA A 86 7.60 7.00 -0.52
N ASN A 87 7.82 5.71 -0.40
CA ASN A 87 8.52 5.09 0.74
C ASN A 87 10.05 5.08 0.59
N ALA A 88 10.59 5.70 -0.43
CA ALA A 88 12.00 5.98 -0.45
C ALA A 88 12.25 7.20 0.43
N THR A 89 13.24 7.10 1.24
CA THR A 89 13.67 7.87 2.41
C THR A 89 13.46 9.39 2.37
N ASP A 90 13.16 9.93 1.20
CA ASP A 90 12.91 11.34 0.98
C ASP A 90 12.06 11.49 -0.28
N GLY A 91 10.75 11.39 -0.13
CA GLY A 91 9.83 11.74 -1.23
C GLY A 91 10.07 13.16 -1.79
N TRP A 92 10.95 13.90 -1.16
CA TRP A 92 11.43 15.23 -1.52
C TRP A 92 12.84 15.24 -2.13
N ALA A 93 13.64 14.16 -1.98
CA ALA A 93 15.00 14.06 -2.51
C ALA A 93 15.08 13.36 -3.87
N ARG A 94 13.95 12.81 -4.39
CA ARG A 94 13.91 12.22 -5.73
C ARG A 94 13.55 13.26 -6.77
N THR A 95 14.20 13.17 -7.91
CA THR A 95 13.84 13.99 -9.07
C THR A 95 12.47 13.58 -9.62
N ASP A 96 11.80 14.49 -10.34
CA ASP A 96 10.56 14.20 -11.06
C ASP A 96 10.74 13.01 -12.03
N GLU A 97 11.95 12.89 -12.62
CA GLU A 97 12.32 11.80 -13.51
C GLU A 97 12.42 10.45 -12.80
N ASP A 98 13.05 10.41 -11.61
CA ASP A 98 13.10 9.20 -10.77
C ASP A 98 11.71 8.70 -10.40
N LEU A 99 10.81 9.63 -10.02
CA LEU A 99 9.42 9.31 -9.68
C LEU A 99 8.66 8.78 -10.89
N ALA A 100 8.86 9.40 -12.06
CA ALA A 100 8.25 8.96 -13.30
C ALA A 100 8.74 7.57 -13.71
N ASP A 101 10.05 7.30 -13.61
CA ASP A 101 10.60 5.98 -13.96
C ASP A 101 10.14 4.88 -13.00
N LEU A 102 10.10 5.14 -11.70
CA LEU A 102 9.67 4.16 -10.71
C LEU A 102 8.17 3.85 -10.76
N ASN A 103 7.32 4.86 -11.00
CA ASN A 103 5.87 4.67 -10.98
C ASN A 103 5.28 4.38 -12.38
N LEU A 104 5.75 5.05 -13.44
CA LEU A 104 5.28 4.85 -14.80
C LEU A 104 6.19 3.94 -15.61
N GLY A 105 7.51 4.16 -15.56
CA GLY A 105 8.50 3.40 -16.32
C GLY A 105 8.44 1.92 -15.98
N LEU A 106 8.42 1.56 -14.69
CA LEU A 106 8.24 0.18 -14.25
C LEU A 106 6.91 -0.41 -14.76
N VAL A 107 5.82 0.32 -14.68
CA VAL A 107 4.51 -0.18 -15.17
C VAL A 107 4.57 -0.45 -16.67
N ARG A 108 5.19 0.41 -17.46
CA ARG A 108 5.36 0.18 -18.91
C ARG A 108 6.21 -1.06 -19.21
N ARG A 109 7.34 -1.25 -18.50
CA ARG A 109 8.18 -2.43 -18.61
C ARG A 109 7.43 -3.70 -18.21
N LEU A 110 6.64 -3.64 -17.15
CA LEU A 110 5.79 -4.75 -16.71
C LEU A 110 4.73 -5.10 -17.75
N LEU A 111 4.01 -4.13 -18.30
CA LEU A 111 3.01 -4.35 -19.36
C LEU A 111 3.64 -4.96 -20.61
N ALA A 112 4.81 -4.47 -21.01
CA ALA A 112 5.57 -5.06 -22.13
C ALA A 112 5.97 -6.51 -21.82
N ALA A 113 6.43 -6.79 -20.60
CA ALA A 113 6.77 -8.15 -20.17
C ALA A 113 5.55 -9.09 -20.18
N LEU A 114 4.40 -8.63 -19.72
CA LEU A 114 3.14 -9.40 -19.73
C LEU A 114 2.74 -9.80 -21.17
N GLY A 115 3.00 -8.94 -22.16
CA GLY A 115 2.77 -9.24 -23.58
C GLY A 115 3.67 -10.31 -24.17
N THR A 116 4.77 -10.68 -23.48
CA THR A 116 5.70 -11.74 -23.93
C THR A 116 5.45 -13.09 -23.27
N VAL A 117 4.47 -13.18 -22.37
CA VAL A 117 4.11 -14.42 -21.68
C VAL A 117 2.90 -15.02 -22.38
N GLU A 118 3.00 -16.27 -22.86
CA GLU A 118 1.91 -16.95 -23.59
C GLU A 118 0.62 -17.05 -22.75
N LYS A 119 0.78 -17.27 -21.44
CA LYS A 119 -0.34 -17.32 -20.50
C LYS A 119 -0.82 -15.90 -20.17
N ARG A 120 -2.13 -15.69 -20.17
CA ARG A 120 -2.71 -14.44 -19.66
C ARG A 120 -2.46 -14.31 -18.16
N VAL A 121 -1.60 -13.36 -17.79
CA VAL A 121 -1.26 -13.05 -16.40
C VAL A 121 -2.08 -11.83 -15.95
N ARG A 122 -2.76 -11.97 -14.81
CA ARG A 122 -3.52 -10.88 -14.20
C ARG A 122 -2.60 -9.87 -13.53
N LEU A 123 -2.93 -8.58 -13.59
CA LEU A 123 -2.20 -7.49 -12.92
C LEU A 123 -3.11 -6.75 -11.94
N VAL A 124 -2.79 -6.82 -10.65
CA VAL A 124 -3.35 -5.94 -9.62
C VAL A 124 -2.33 -4.84 -9.32
N HIS A 125 -2.65 -3.60 -9.71
CA HIS A 125 -1.77 -2.45 -9.54
C HIS A 125 -2.22 -1.57 -8.37
N ILE A 126 -1.30 -1.24 -7.48
CA ILE A 126 -1.56 -0.39 -6.32
C ILE A 126 -1.33 1.08 -6.69
N GLY A 127 -2.41 1.80 -6.90
CA GLY A 127 -2.49 3.25 -7.03
C GLY A 127 -2.73 3.93 -5.68
N THR A 128 -3.09 5.20 -5.71
CA THR A 128 -3.36 5.99 -4.50
C THR A 128 -4.56 6.92 -4.68
N MET A 129 -5.30 7.18 -3.60
CA MET A 129 -6.35 8.20 -3.57
C MET A 129 -5.81 9.61 -3.89
N HIS A 130 -4.52 9.85 -3.67
CA HIS A 130 -3.87 11.12 -4.01
C HIS A 130 -3.81 11.40 -5.52
N GLU A 131 -4.10 10.41 -6.38
CA GLU A 131 -4.28 10.59 -7.82
C GLU A 131 -5.43 11.55 -8.16
N TYR A 132 -6.45 11.63 -7.30
CA TYR A 132 -7.58 12.56 -7.49
C TYR A 132 -7.19 14.03 -7.33
N GLY A 133 -6.10 14.32 -6.57
CA GLY A 133 -5.67 15.67 -6.27
C GLY A 133 -6.52 16.32 -5.15
N GLU A 134 -6.54 17.64 -5.15
CA GLU A 134 -7.25 18.41 -4.14
C GLU A 134 -8.74 18.49 -4.43
N VAL A 135 -9.54 18.27 -3.40
CA VAL A 135 -11.01 18.35 -3.44
C VAL A 135 -11.53 19.20 -2.26
N PRO A 136 -12.70 19.82 -2.37
CA PRO A 136 -13.33 20.52 -1.25
C PRO A 136 -13.53 19.60 -0.04
N ALA A 137 -13.41 20.17 1.17
CA ALA A 137 -13.69 19.45 2.41
C ALA A 137 -15.14 18.93 2.41
N GLY A 138 -15.32 17.70 2.92
CA GLY A 138 -16.61 17.02 2.90
C GLY A 138 -16.89 16.16 1.67
N THR A 139 -16.09 16.29 0.60
CA THR A 139 -16.25 15.48 -0.61
C THR A 139 -16.04 14.00 -0.31
N VAL A 140 -16.99 13.16 -0.70
CA VAL A 140 -16.81 11.70 -0.77
C VAL A 140 -16.26 11.37 -2.16
N MET A 141 -15.03 10.88 -2.22
CA MET A 141 -14.30 10.67 -3.46
C MET A 141 -14.66 9.31 -4.03
N ASP A 142 -15.49 9.30 -5.06
CA ASP A 142 -15.81 8.09 -5.84
C ASP A 142 -14.92 7.97 -7.09
N GLU A 143 -15.02 6.87 -7.81
CA GLU A 143 -14.20 6.61 -8.98
C GLU A 143 -14.70 7.30 -10.26
N ALA A 144 -15.83 7.98 -10.22
CA ALA A 144 -16.30 8.87 -11.29
C ALA A 144 -15.62 10.24 -11.21
N LEU A 145 -15.05 10.59 -10.05
CA LEU A 145 -14.28 11.81 -9.87
C LEU A 145 -13.07 11.83 -10.82
N HIS A 146 -12.98 12.88 -11.63
CA HIS A 146 -11.86 13.03 -12.58
C HIS A 146 -10.55 13.35 -11.84
N PRO A 147 -9.48 12.52 -11.97
CA PRO A 147 -8.20 12.76 -11.33
C PRO A 147 -7.53 14.07 -11.78
N ARG A 148 -7.06 14.89 -10.81
CA ARG A 148 -6.34 16.14 -11.04
C ARG A 148 -5.12 16.24 -10.11
N PRO A 149 -4.11 15.37 -10.30
CA PRO A 149 -2.95 15.30 -9.41
C PRO A 149 -2.14 16.60 -9.48
N VAL A 150 -1.66 17.06 -8.31
CA VAL A 150 -0.97 18.37 -8.19
C VAL A 150 0.55 18.24 -8.03
N THR A 151 1.06 17.11 -7.54
CA THR A 151 2.49 16.89 -7.31
C THR A 151 3.13 15.97 -8.35
N PRO A 152 4.46 16.01 -8.57
CA PRO A 152 5.13 15.04 -9.43
C PRO A 152 4.87 13.60 -9.06
N TYR A 153 4.89 13.29 -7.77
CA TYR A 153 4.55 11.96 -7.25
C TYR A 153 3.14 11.52 -7.67
N THR A 154 2.12 12.34 -7.39
CA THR A 154 0.73 11.98 -7.68
C THR A 154 0.47 11.92 -9.19
N ARG A 155 1.14 12.76 -9.99
CA ARG A 155 1.09 12.67 -11.46
C ARG A 155 1.70 11.38 -11.98
N SER A 156 2.86 10.97 -11.46
CA SER A 156 3.51 9.72 -11.88
C SER A 156 2.70 8.47 -11.48
N LYS A 157 2.08 8.47 -10.30
CA LYS A 157 1.17 7.39 -9.86
C LYS A 157 -0.06 7.29 -10.78
N LEU A 158 -0.72 8.42 -11.06
CA LEU A 158 -1.86 8.45 -11.99
C LEU A 158 -1.46 7.94 -13.39
N ALA A 159 -0.31 8.36 -13.90
CA ALA A 159 0.17 7.90 -15.21
C ALA A 159 0.38 6.37 -15.25
N GLY A 160 0.90 5.77 -14.18
CA GLY A 160 0.99 4.32 -14.02
C GLY A 160 -0.38 3.64 -14.02
N SER A 161 -1.32 4.15 -13.21
CA SER A 161 -2.70 3.66 -13.16
C SER A 161 -3.38 3.74 -14.53
N GLN A 162 -3.24 4.87 -15.22
CA GLN A 162 -3.80 5.07 -16.56
C GLN A 162 -3.18 4.13 -17.60
N ALA A 163 -1.87 3.84 -17.52
CA ALA A 163 -1.21 2.88 -18.41
C ALA A 163 -1.80 1.48 -18.27
N VAL A 164 -2.03 1.01 -17.03
CA VAL A 164 -2.70 -0.28 -16.77
C VAL A 164 -4.12 -0.31 -17.34
N LEU A 165 -4.92 0.73 -17.06
CA LEU A 165 -6.30 0.82 -17.55
C LEU A 165 -6.37 0.90 -19.08
N ALA A 166 -5.46 1.63 -19.72
CA ALA A 166 -5.38 1.74 -21.18
C ALA A 166 -5.01 0.39 -21.82
N ALA A 167 -3.99 -0.30 -21.29
CA ALA A 167 -3.60 -1.63 -21.78
C ALA A 167 -4.73 -2.66 -21.62
N THR A 168 -5.49 -2.56 -20.52
CA THR A 168 -6.63 -3.46 -20.30
C THR A 168 -7.77 -3.19 -21.27
N ARG A 169 -8.09 -1.93 -21.55
CA ARG A 169 -9.13 -1.54 -22.50
C ARG A 169 -8.84 -2.02 -23.93
N THR A 170 -7.57 -2.07 -24.32
CA THR A 170 -7.15 -2.61 -25.64
C THR A 170 -7.00 -4.12 -25.65
N GLY A 171 -7.24 -4.81 -24.54
CA GLY A 171 -7.06 -6.27 -24.42
C GLY A 171 -5.62 -6.72 -24.23
N ALA A 172 -4.65 -5.79 -24.19
CA ALA A 172 -3.22 -6.10 -24.03
C ALA A 172 -2.84 -6.57 -22.61
N ALA A 173 -3.71 -6.31 -21.62
CA ALA A 173 -3.52 -6.77 -20.26
C ALA A 173 -4.84 -7.20 -19.62
N ASP A 174 -4.78 -7.89 -18.46
CA ASP A 174 -5.89 -8.11 -17.54
C ASP A 174 -5.58 -7.37 -16.23
N GLY A 175 -5.89 -6.09 -16.21
CA GLY A 175 -5.48 -5.18 -15.14
C GLY A 175 -6.63 -4.66 -14.28
N LEU A 176 -6.39 -4.55 -12.98
CA LEU A 176 -7.23 -3.84 -12.01
C LEU A 176 -6.36 -2.88 -11.21
N VAL A 177 -6.85 -1.66 -10.98
CA VAL A 177 -6.15 -0.64 -10.18
C VAL A 177 -6.87 -0.48 -8.84
N LEU A 178 -6.12 -0.55 -7.73
CA LEU A 178 -6.61 -0.25 -6.40
C LEU A 178 -6.05 1.12 -5.95
N ARG A 179 -6.90 2.14 -5.85
CA ARG A 179 -6.54 3.46 -5.32
C ARG A 179 -6.64 3.45 -3.81
N VAL A 180 -5.52 3.28 -3.14
CA VAL A 180 -5.47 3.10 -1.70
C VAL A 180 -5.40 4.45 -0.99
N ALA A 181 -6.17 4.62 0.08
CA ALA A 181 -6.12 5.76 1.00
C ALA A 181 -4.83 5.74 1.83
N ASN A 182 -4.72 6.62 2.85
CA ASN A 182 -3.56 6.54 3.74
C ASN A 182 -3.61 5.24 4.53
N VAL A 183 -2.45 4.62 4.68
CA VAL A 183 -2.35 3.32 5.35
C VAL A 183 -1.85 3.51 6.79
N SER A 184 -2.40 2.73 7.73
CA SER A 184 -1.91 2.56 9.10
C SER A 184 -1.79 1.07 9.42
N GLY A 185 -1.24 0.72 10.57
CA GLY A 185 -1.19 -0.67 11.04
C GLY A 185 0.21 -1.24 11.25
N PRO A 186 0.30 -2.56 11.50
CA PRO A 186 1.52 -3.24 11.88
C PRO A 186 2.69 -3.04 10.92
N HIS A 187 3.91 -2.98 11.48
CA HIS A 187 5.18 -2.87 10.75
C HIS A 187 5.27 -1.67 9.79
N PRO A 188 4.91 -0.45 10.23
CA PRO A 188 4.89 0.70 9.34
C PRO A 188 6.28 0.98 8.75
N SER A 189 6.33 1.45 7.50
CA SER A 189 7.59 1.92 6.93
C SER A 189 8.12 3.09 7.76
N PRO A 190 9.40 3.08 8.19
CA PRO A 190 9.98 4.15 9.01
C PRO A 190 9.84 5.54 8.38
N GLU A 191 9.85 5.64 7.07
CA GLU A 191 9.74 6.89 6.32
C GLU A 191 8.30 7.39 6.19
N SER A 192 7.32 6.51 6.44
CA SER A 192 5.91 6.88 6.40
C SER A 192 5.53 7.78 7.59
N PHE A 193 4.46 8.57 7.45
CA PHE A 193 3.95 9.34 8.58
C PHE A 193 3.62 8.46 9.81
N PRO A 194 2.94 7.30 9.69
CA PRO A 194 2.76 6.37 10.80
C PRO A 194 4.08 5.87 11.41
N GLY A 195 5.07 5.53 10.60
CA GLY A 195 6.38 5.09 11.10
C GLY A 195 7.12 6.18 11.87
N LYS A 196 7.03 7.43 11.42
CA LYS A 196 7.58 8.59 12.14
C LYS A 196 6.88 8.81 13.48
N LEU A 197 5.55 8.64 13.56
CA LEU A 197 4.82 8.71 14.83
C LEU A 197 5.30 7.65 15.83
N VAL A 198 5.51 6.43 15.36
CA VAL A 198 6.06 5.33 16.19
C VAL A 198 7.45 5.68 16.70
N ALA A 199 8.33 6.19 15.84
CA ALA A 199 9.68 6.59 16.23
C ALA A 199 9.68 7.71 17.28
N LEU A 200 8.86 8.76 17.08
CA LEU A 200 8.73 9.87 18.01
C LEU A 200 8.19 9.43 19.38
N LEU A 201 7.17 8.58 19.41
CA LEU A 201 6.64 8.07 20.67
C LEU A 201 7.66 7.18 21.39
N ARG A 202 8.38 6.33 20.65
CA ARG A 202 9.44 5.49 21.22
C ARG A 202 10.54 6.32 21.85
N GLU A 203 10.98 7.39 21.19
CA GLU A 203 11.97 8.32 21.72
C GLU A 203 11.46 9.02 22.99
N ALA A 204 10.27 9.61 22.95
CA ALA A 204 9.65 10.27 24.10
C ALA A 204 9.52 9.32 25.32
N VAL A 205 9.14 8.06 25.10
CA VAL A 205 9.04 7.06 26.16
C VAL A 205 10.42 6.66 26.71
N ALA A 206 11.44 6.60 25.86
CA ALA A 206 12.80 6.23 26.27
C ALA A 206 13.51 7.34 27.07
N THR A 207 13.28 8.61 26.72
CA THR A 207 13.89 9.79 27.37
C THR A 207 13.07 10.32 28.55
N GLY A 208 11.78 10.03 28.61
CA GLY A 208 10.84 10.64 29.56
C GLY A 208 10.38 12.04 29.13
N ASP A 209 10.70 12.47 27.91
CA ASP A 209 10.33 13.76 27.36
C ASP A 209 8.93 13.75 26.73
N ARG A 210 8.46 14.94 26.35
CA ARG A 210 7.24 15.07 25.55
C ARG A 210 7.51 14.70 24.09
N MET A 211 6.49 14.16 23.43
CA MET A 211 6.53 13.82 21.99
C MET A 211 6.24 15.06 21.14
N PRO A 212 7.25 15.64 20.47
CA PRO A 212 7.03 16.81 19.61
C PRO A 212 6.34 16.39 18.31
N VAL A 213 5.18 16.99 18.01
CA VAL A 213 4.44 16.71 16.79
C VAL A 213 4.03 17.98 16.10
N THR A 214 4.43 18.13 14.84
CA THR A 214 3.99 19.22 13.98
C THR A 214 2.83 18.73 13.13
N LEU A 215 1.65 19.34 13.28
CA LEU A 215 0.41 18.91 12.64
C LEU A 215 -0.11 19.99 11.69
N GLY A 216 -0.46 19.58 10.47
CA GLY A 216 -1.16 20.43 9.50
C GLY A 216 -2.67 20.29 9.62
N ASP A 217 -3.38 21.30 9.12
CA ASP A 217 -4.84 21.26 9.00
C ASP A 217 -5.24 20.38 7.80
N ALA A 218 -5.32 19.08 8.05
CA ALA A 218 -5.74 18.12 7.05
C ALA A 218 -6.62 17.05 7.68
N ARG A 219 -7.59 16.55 6.92
CA ARG A 219 -8.41 15.38 7.26
C ARG A 219 -8.17 14.27 6.26
N ARG A 220 -7.88 13.08 6.75
CA ARG A 220 -7.44 11.94 5.95
C ARG A 220 -8.23 10.69 6.25
N ASP A 221 -8.53 9.94 5.22
CA ASP A 221 -8.99 8.56 5.32
C ASP A 221 -7.78 7.66 5.57
N PHE A 222 -7.81 6.90 6.68
CA PHE A 222 -6.81 5.91 7.02
C PHE A 222 -7.44 4.51 7.04
N VAL A 223 -6.80 3.58 6.36
CA VAL A 223 -7.21 2.16 6.30
C VAL A 223 -6.07 1.27 6.83
N ASP A 224 -6.43 0.21 7.55
CA ASP A 224 -5.44 -0.74 8.05
C ASP A 224 -4.76 -1.52 6.91
N VAL A 225 -3.45 -1.71 7.00
CA VAL A 225 -2.65 -2.42 5.99
C VAL A 225 -3.12 -3.85 5.76
N ARG A 226 -3.68 -4.51 6.78
CA ARG A 226 -4.25 -5.87 6.67
C ARG A 226 -5.54 -5.87 5.87
N ASP A 227 -6.37 -4.85 6.03
CA ASP A 227 -7.59 -4.66 5.24
C ASP A 227 -7.24 -4.33 3.78
N VAL A 228 -6.17 -3.55 3.54
CA VAL A 228 -5.65 -3.33 2.18
C VAL A 228 -5.15 -4.64 1.57
N ALA A 229 -4.40 -5.46 2.32
CA ALA A 229 -3.94 -6.77 1.84
C ALA A 229 -5.13 -7.69 1.50
N GLU A 230 -6.20 -7.64 2.32
CA GLU A 230 -7.46 -8.35 2.04
C GLU A 230 -8.10 -7.87 0.73
N ALA A 231 -8.15 -6.55 0.48
CA ALA A 231 -8.65 -5.98 -0.78
C ALA A 231 -7.82 -6.46 -1.98
N VAL A 232 -6.49 -6.50 -1.83
CA VAL A 232 -5.58 -7.02 -2.87
C VAL A 232 -5.88 -8.48 -3.17
N LEU A 233 -6.06 -9.33 -2.16
CA LEU A 233 -6.38 -10.75 -2.37
C LEU A 233 -7.75 -10.93 -3.00
N LYS A 234 -8.74 -10.15 -2.59
CA LYS A 234 -10.05 -10.12 -3.25
C LYS A 234 -9.94 -9.70 -4.72
N ALA A 235 -9.07 -8.73 -5.03
CA ALA A 235 -8.78 -8.32 -6.40
C ALA A 235 -8.07 -9.43 -7.20
N VAL A 236 -7.12 -10.15 -6.59
CA VAL A 236 -6.44 -11.32 -7.17
C VAL A 236 -7.44 -12.41 -7.56
N GLU A 237 -8.40 -12.69 -6.69
CA GLU A 237 -9.39 -13.76 -6.83
C GLU A 237 -10.62 -13.35 -7.69
N SER A 238 -10.81 -12.05 -7.96
CA SER A 238 -11.98 -11.54 -8.69
C SER A 238 -11.82 -11.62 -10.20
N THR A 239 -12.93 -11.52 -10.92
CA THR A 239 -12.96 -11.36 -12.39
C THR A 239 -13.04 -9.90 -12.83
N ALA A 240 -13.15 -8.94 -11.88
CA ALA A 240 -13.22 -7.51 -12.19
C ALA A 240 -11.93 -7.03 -12.85
N THR A 241 -12.02 -6.32 -13.98
CA THR A 241 -10.87 -5.85 -14.76
C THR A 241 -11.19 -4.50 -15.42
N GLY A 242 -10.16 -3.76 -15.85
CA GLY A 242 -10.31 -2.52 -16.60
C GLY A 242 -10.87 -1.34 -15.80
N GLN A 243 -10.85 -1.41 -14.47
CA GLN A 243 -11.41 -0.41 -13.57
C GLN A 243 -10.41 0.03 -12.51
N ALA A 244 -10.62 1.24 -11.97
CA ALA A 244 -10.06 1.65 -10.70
C ALA A 244 -11.08 1.38 -9.59
N VAL A 245 -10.60 1.01 -8.40
CA VAL A 245 -11.41 0.72 -7.21
C VAL A 245 -10.76 1.41 -6.01
N ASN A 246 -11.52 2.23 -5.32
CA ASN A 246 -11.05 2.93 -4.12
C ASN A 246 -11.04 1.99 -2.91
N ILE A 247 -9.93 2.01 -2.18
CA ILE A 247 -9.70 1.22 -0.96
C ILE A 247 -9.38 2.20 0.19
N GLY A 248 -10.29 2.32 1.13
CA GLY A 248 -10.20 3.22 2.28
C GLY A 248 -11.10 2.76 3.41
N SER A 249 -11.12 3.50 4.51
CA SER A 249 -12.07 3.25 5.61
C SER A 249 -13.45 3.88 5.34
N GLY A 250 -13.54 4.85 4.43
CA GLY A 250 -14.73 5.67 4.21
C GLY A 250 -14.94 6.77 5.25
N THR A 251 -13.95 6.97 6.13
CA THR A 251 -14.02 7.97 7.22
C THR A 251 -12.78 8.86 7.20
N ALA A 252 -12.99 10.18 7.22
CA ALA A 252 -11.91 11.15 7.33
C ALA A 252 -11.70 11.56 8.79
N VAL A 253 -10.46 11.48 9.28
CA VAL A 253 -10.03 11.92 10.61
C VAL A 253 -9.07 13.10 10.47
N ASP A 254 -9.16 14.11 11.33
CA ASP A 254 -8.19 15.19 11.40
C ASP A 254 -6.88 14.71 12.06
N MET A 255 -5.78 15.38 11.71
CA MET A 255 -4.44 14.95 12.14
C MET A 255 -4.25 15.03 13.66
N PRO A 256 -4.73 16.06 14.39
CA PRO A 256 -4.70 16.08 15.86
C PRO A 256 -5.43 14.90 16.48
N THR A 257 -6.65 14.60 16.03
CA THR A 257 -7.44 13.45 16.51
C THR A 257 -6.70 12.13 16.24
N LEU A 258 -6.11 11.96 15.05
CA LEU A 258 -5.32 10.76 14.71
C LEU A 258 -4.16 10.54 15.69
N VAL A 259 -3.39 11.60 15.99
CA VAL A 259 -2.22 11.50 16.86
C VAL A 259 -2.60 11.24 18.30
N ARG A 260 -3.64 11.92 18.82
CA ARG A 260 -4.17 11.63 20.16
C ARG A 260 -4.68 10.20 20.28
N LEU A 261 -5.41 9.72 19.25
CA LEU A 261 -5.88 8.34 19.21
C LEU A 261 -4.70 7.36 19.21
N PHE A 262 -3.61 7.67 18.49
CA PHE A 262 -2.42 6.83 18.45
C PHE A 262 -1.77 6.70 19.83
N VAL A 263 -1.48 7.81 20.52
CA VAL A 263 -0.82 7.73 21.85
C VAL A 263 -1.72 7.06 22.89
N THR A 264 -3.03 7.32 22.84
CA THR A 264 -4.01 6.67 23.73
C THR A 264 -4.10 5.16 23.46
N ALA A 265 -4.17 4.75 22.19
CA ALA A 265 -4.19 3.34 21.81
C ALA A 265 -2.86 2.62 22.15
N ALA A 266 -1.76 3.35 22.18
CA ALA A 266 -0.45 2.87 22.63
C ALA A 266 -0.36 2.72 24.17
N GLY A 267 -1.34 3.22 24.93
CA GLY A 267 -1.39 3.16 26.39
C GLY A 267 -0.75 4.34 27.10
N TYR A 268 -0.58 5.47 26.41
CA TYR A 268 0.00 6.69 26.99
C TYR A 268 -1.05 7.80 27.08
N PRO A 269 -0.95 8.69 28.07
CA PRO A 269 -1.86 9.83 28.20
C PRO A 269 -1.58 10.87 27.12
N ALA A 270 -2.61 11.62 26.72
CA ALA A 270 -2.48 12.63 25.65
C ALA A 270 -1.52 13.78 26.00
N GLU A 271 -1.28 14.00 27.28
CA GLU A 271 -0.35 15.00 27.83
C GLU A 271 1.11 14.75 27.43
N ILE A 272 1.44 13.54 26.95
CA ILE A 272 2.76 13.26 26.37
C ILE A 272 3.01 14.09 25.12
N LEU A 273 1.97 14.57 24.44
CA LEU A 273 2.09 15.35 23.20
C LEU A 273 2.56 16.78 23.45
N ASP A 274 3.54 17.23 22.68
CA ASP A 274 3.91 18.62 22.48
C ASP A 274 3.46 19.04 21.07
N GLU A 275 2.19 19.43 20.95
CA GLU A 275 1.59 19.76 19.66
C GLU A 275 2.04 21.15 19.22
N ARG A 276 2.63 21.23 18.03
CA ARG A 276 3.04 22.48 17.37
C ARG A 276 2.21 22.67 16.11
N ALA A 277 1.47 23.76 16.05
CA ALA A 277 0.77 24.13 14.83
C ALA A 277 1.76 24.72 13.81
N GLN A 278 1.81 24.14 12.63
CA GLN A 278 2.57 24.66 11.50
C GLN A 278 1.81 24.36 10.21
N GLU A 279 1.95 25.28 9.24
CA GLU A 279 1.48 25.01 7.89
C GLU A 279 2.34 23.88 7.28
N VAL A 280 1.76 22.67 7.21
CA VAL A 280 2.42 21.50 6.63
C VAL A 280 1.87 21.27 5.23
N ARG A 281 2.70 21.39 4.21
CA ARG A 281 2.32 21.01 2.85
C ARG A 281 2.14 19.50 2.77
N SER A 282 0.94 19.06 2.40
CA SER A 282 0.61 17.66 2.22
C SER A 282 0.66 17.26 0.74
N LEU A 283 1.16 16.04 0.45
CA LEU A 283 1.25 15.48 -0.90
C LEU A 283 -0.12 15.26 -1.58
N GLY A 284 -1.21 15.22 -0.83
CA GLY A 284 -2.55 14.87 -1.32
C GLY A 284 -3.65 15.89 -0.95
N GLY A 285 -3.31 17.19 -0.83
CA GLY A 285 -4.29 18.22 -0.45
C GLY A 285 -4.70 18.14 1.03
N ALA A 286 -5.72 18.88 1.46
CA ALA A 286 -6.18 18.94 2.85
C ALA A 286 -7.27 17.91 3.20
N TRP A 287 -7.86 17.23 2.22
CA TRP A 287 -9.00 16.34 2.42
C TRP A 287 -8.89 15.05 1.63
N THR A 288 -9.15 13.89 2.28
CA THR A 288 -9.42 12.62 1.61
C THR A 288 -10.48 11.82 2.38
N ARG A 289 -11.49 11.34 1.65
CA ARG A 289 -12.49 10.37 2.13
C ARG A 289 -12.92 9.49 0.96
N ALA A 290 -12.64 8.20 1.03
CA ALA A 290 -13.00 7.26 -0.03
C ALA A 290 -14.50 6.93 -0.03
N ASP A 291 -15.12 6.91 -1.21
CA ASP A 291 -16.28 6.05 -1.42
C ASP A 291 -15.78 4.62 -1.63
N ILE A 292 -16.30 3.68 -0.85
CA ILE A 292 -15.90 2.26 -0.89
C ILE A 292 -17.01 1.35 -1.44
N GLN A 293 -18.07 1.92 -2.02
CA GLN A 293 -19.19 1.13 -2.52
C GLN A 293 -18.79 0.23 -3.69
N ARG A 294 -17.92 0.73 -4.58
CA ARG A 294 -17.40 -0.06 -5.69
C ARG A 294 -16.58 -1.25 -5.21
N ALA A 295 -15.73 -1.09 -4.20
CA ALA A 295 -14.98 -2.19 -3.58
C ALA A 295 -15.93 -3.23 -2.96
N ALA A 296 -16.98 -2.79 -2.28
CA ALA A 296 -17.98 -3.69 -1.72
C ALA A 296 -18.72 -4.48 -2.81
N HIS A 297 -19.08 -3.83 -3.91
CA HIS A 297 -19.83 -4.46 -5.00
C HIS A 297 -18.97 -5.40 -5.85
N LEU A 298 -17.79 -4.95 -6.31
CA LEU A 298 -16.96 -5.72 -7.24
C LEU A 298 -16.10 -6.78 -6.56
N LEU A 299 -15.64 -6.50 -5.33
CA LEU A 299 -14.69 -7.36 -4.63
C LEU A 299 -15.31 -8.07 -3.41
N GLY A 300 -16.54 -7.71 -3.02
CA GLY A 300 -17.12 -8.16 -1.76
C GLY A 300 -16.25 -7.73 -0.56
N TRP A 301 -15.60 -6.57 -0.66
CA TRP A 301 -14.66 -6.07 0.34
C TRP A 301 -15.21 -4.87 1.10
N ARG A 302 -14.97 -4.86 2.40
CA ARG A 302 -15.14 -3.73 3.32
C ARG A 302 -14.03 -3.77 4.37
N PRO A 303 -13.56 -2.61 4.88
CA PRO A 303 -12.62 -2.58 5.99
C PRO A 303 -13.25 -3.20 7.24
N ARG A 304 -12.44 -3.86 8.05
CA ARG A 304 -12.88 -4.55 9.27
C ARG A 304 -12.17 -4.07 10.52
N THR A 305 -10.95 -3.54 10.34
CA THR A 305 -10.10 -3.08 11.43
C THR A 305 -10.41 -1.62 11.73
N THR A 306 -10.78 -1.31 12.96
CA THR A 306 -10.98 0.07 13.39
C THR A 306 -9.66 0.83 13.40
N LEU A 307 -9.70 2.16 13.26
CA LEU A 307 -8.49 2.99 13.32
C LEU A 307 -7.76 2.83 14.66
N ALA A 308 -8.49 2.73 15.77
CA ALA A 308 -7.90 2.53 17.10
C ALA A 308 -7.14 1.19 17.20
N GLU A 309 -7.72 0.10 16.69
CA GLU A 309 -7.04 -1.21 16.63
C GLU A 309 -5.81 -1.14 15.73
N SER A 310 -5.92 -0.51 14.58
CA SER A 310 -4.81 -0.33 13.62
C SER A 310 -3.62 0.39 14.26
N LEU A 311 -3.89 1.51 14.94
CA LEU A 311 -2.86 2.32 15.59
C LEU A 311 -2.26 1.63 16.84
N ARG A 312 -3.09 0.90 17.61
CA ARG A 312 -2.63 0.08 18.73
C ARG A 312 -1.67 -1.00 18.24
N ASP A 313 -2.06 -1.76 17.23
CA ASP A 313 -1.28 -2.87 16.72
C ASP A 313 0.01 -2.39 16.03
N MET A 314 -0.01 -1.20 15.44
CA MET A 314 1.16 -0.52 14.89
C MET A 314 2.23 -0.29 15.98
N TRP A 315 1.84 0.21 17.15
CA TRP A 315 2.74 0.43 18.28
C TRP A 315 3.27 -0.87 18.86
N TRP A 316 2.39 -1.84 19.11
CA TRP A 316 2.79 -3.07 19.79
C TRP A 316 3.68 -3.98 18.94
N THR A 317 3.53 -3.97 17.63
CA THR A 317 4.44 -4.71 16.73
C THR A 317 5.83 -4.09 16.70
N ASP A 318 5.94 -2.75 16.66
CA ASP A 318 7.24 -2.08 16.75
C ASP A 318 7.96 -2.39 18.08
N ARG A 319 7.24 -2.32 19.19
CA ARG A 319 7.81 -2.68 20.51
C ARG A 319 8.28 -4.13 20.59
N ALA A 320 7.59 -5.04 19.97
CA ALA A 320 7.97 -6.45 19.94
C ALA A 320 9.27 -6.67 19.14
N GLU A 321 9.45 -5.94 18.03
CA GLU A 321 10.66 -6.01 17.20
C GLU A 321 11.88 -5.33 17.83
N HIS A 322 11.67 -4.32 18.69
CA HIS A 322 12.74 -3.54 19.34
C HIS A 322 12.94 -3.87 20.83
N ARG A 323 12.37 -4.96 21.34
CA ARG A 323 12.68 -5.42 22.72
C ARG A 323 14.16 -5.72 22.82
N PRO A 324 14.89 -5.12 23.81
CA PRO A 324 16.25 -5.56 24.08
C PRO A 324 16.22 -7.05 24.40
N VAL A 325 17.08 -7.82 23.73
CA VAL A 325 17.31 -9.22 24.10
C VAL A 325 17.92 -9.18 25.51
N VAL A 326 17.09 -9.41 26.52
CA VAL A 326 17.58 -9.61 27.90
C VAL A 326 18.33 -10.91 27.84
N GLY A 327 19.68 -10.81 27.80
CA GLY A 327 20.55 -11.95 27.84
C GLY A 327 20.25 -12.80 29.09
N ARG A 328 20.06 -14.08 28.88
CA ARG A 328 20.03 -15.10 29.90
C ARG A 328 21.43 -15.36 30.40
#